data_91752b7349e24d6a23aa9b4a407d6163
#
_entry.id   91752b7349e24d6a23aa9b4a407d6163
#
_cell.length_a   1.000
_cell.length_b   1.000
_cell.length_c   1.000
_cell.angle_alpha   90.00
_cell.angle_beta   90.00
_cell.angle_gamma   90.00
#
_symmetry.space_group_name_H-M   'P 1'
#
loop_
_entity.id
_entity.type
_entity.pdbx_description
1 polymer ?
#
loop_
_entity_poly.entity_id
_entity_poly.type
_entity_poly.pdbx_seq_one_letter_code
_entity_poly.pdbx_strand_id
1 'polypeptide(L)'
;RQPMRLAGLAYGSVFPVQWAEPERRVDFYDVKADVEALCEGSGEGTGELQWMPVHHPALHPGRSAEVRLGGERLGVVGELHPQWVQRYHLQFAPVIFELDAGLLQAQKLPVFAPINRVPAVQRDLAFQVPSGVSYAQMQQAVQTAIQNIPVCGIIREVRLFDLFTPPGDTTSKSMAFRLQLQDQQTLTDERVDAACQALVAELATATGAQLRG
;
A
#
# COMPACT_ATOMS: atom_id res chain seq x y z
N ARG A 1 -19.90 17.72 21.04
CA ARG A 1 -19.02 18.14 19.92
C ARG A 1 -19.44 17.33 18.70
N GLN A 2 -19.69 17.96 17.57
CA GLN A 2 -19.93 17.28 16.30
C GLN A 2 -18.58 17.21 15.57
N PRO A 3 -18.00 16.00 15.35
CA PRO A 3 -16.78 15.86 14.55
C PRO A 3 -17.10 16.17 13.09
N MET A 4 -16.19 16.86 12.42
CA MET A 4 -16.28 17.08 10.98
C MET A 4 -15.84 15.80 10.25
N ARG A 5 -16.63 15.33 9.30
CA ARG A 5 -16.34 14.15 8.49
C ARG A 5 -16.25 14.53 7.01
N LEU A 6 -15.34 13.90 6.32
CA LEU A 6 -15.25 13.90 4.87
C LEU A 6 -15.70 12.53 4.38
N ALA A 7 -16.69 12.50 3.50
CA ALA A 7 -17.14 11.26 2.90
C ALA A 7 -17.20 11.37 1.38
N GLY A 8 -16.97 10.27 0.71
CA GLY A 8 -17.05 10.17 -0.74
C GLY A 8 -17.57 8.82 -1.21
N LEU A 9 -17.99 8.79 -2.47
CA LEU A 9 -18.52 7.62 -3.13
C LEU A 9 -18.04 7.61 -4.58
N ALA A 10 -17.52 6.46 -5.02
CA ALA A 10 -17.21 6.19 -6.41
C ALA A 10 -18.08 5.05 -6.94
N TYR A 11 -18.64 5.23 -8.14
CA TYR A 11 -19.58 4.28 -8.74
C TYR A 11 -19.49 4.31 -10.26
N GLY A 12 -19.49 3.15 -10.89
CA GLY A 12 -19.48 3.02 -12.36
C GLY A 12 -18.08 2.73 -12.91
N SER A 13 -17.78 3.26 -14.08
CA SER A 13 -16.49 3.08 -14.76
C SER A 13 -15.46 4.07 -14.23
N VAL A 14 -14.19 3.62 -14.14
CA VAL A 14 -13.06 4.46 -13.70
C VAL A 14 -12.83 5.62 -14.67
N PHE A 15 -12.89 5.33 -15.97
CA PHE A 15 -12.77 6.33 -17.03
C PHE A 15 -14.00 6.34 -17.93
N PRO A 16 -14.29 7.46 -18.56
CA PRO A 16 -15.27 7.48 -19.66
C PRO A 16 -14.87 6.50 -20.76
N VAL A 17 -15.84 5.92 -21.46
CA VAL A 17 -15.57 5.02 -22.59
C VAL A 17 -14.66 5.70 -23.60
N GLN A 18 -13.51 5.12 -23.88
CA GLN A 18 -12.48 5.65 -24.75
C GLN A 18 -11.70 4.51 -25.43
N TRP A 19 -10.99 4.83 -26.50
CA TRP A 19 -10.27 3.84 -27.31
C TRP A 19 -8.94 3.37 -26.65
N ALA A 20 -8.33 4.22 -25.80
CA ALA A 20 -6.99 3.98 -25.25
C ALA A 20 -6.98 3.04 -24.03
N GLU A 21 -8.10 2.98 -23.31
CA GLU A 21 -8.21 2.23 -22.05
C GLU A 21 -9.42 1.29 -22.09
N PRO A 22 -9.27 0.01 -21.69
CA PRO A 22 -10.38 -0.89 -21.55
C PRO A 22 -11.34 -0.40 -20.47
N GLU A 23 -12.63 -0.56 -20.70
CA GLU A 23 -13.63 -0.25 -19.69
C GLU A 23 -13.45 -1.19 -18.48
N ARG A 24 -13.23 -0.61 -17.29
CA ARG A 24 -13.28 -1.32 -16.03
C ARG A 24 -14.04 -0.53 -14.98
N ARG A 25 -14.64 -1.24 -14.07
CA ARG A 25 -15.36 -0.63 -12.94
C ARG A 25 -14.39 -0.17 -11.86
N VAL A 26 -14.84 0.86 -11.14
CA VAL A 26 -14.20 1.30 -9.90
C VAL A 26 -14.16 0.14 -8.90
N ASP A 27 -13.02 -0.04 -8.27
CA ASP A 27 -12.81 -1.00 -7.20
C ASP A 27 -12.25 -0.34 -5.93
N PHE A 28 -11.99 -1.17 -4.92
CA PHE A 28 -11.44 -0.72 -3.64
C PHE A 28 -10.11 0.04 -3.80
N TYR A 29 -9.26 -0.39 -4.72
CA TYR A 29 -7.91 0.18 -4.88
C TYR A 29 -7.92 1.56 -5.55
N ASP A 30 -8.92 1.85 -6.39
CA ASP A 30 -9.08 3.19 -6.95
C ASP A 30 -9.38 4.22 -5.84
N VAL A 31 -10.34 3.91 -4.98
CA VAL A 31 -10.71 4.79 -3.85
C VAL A 31 -9.63 4.81 -2.77
N LYS A 32 -8.89 3.70 -2.61
CA LYS A 32 -7.71 3.67 -1.76
C LYS A 32 -6.68 4.70 -2.21
N ALA A 33 -6.39 4.76 -3.52
CA ALA A 33 -5.46 5.73 -4.09
C ALA A 33 -5.94 7.18 -3.89
N ASP A 34 -7.25 7.44 -4.03
CA ASP A 34 -7.82 8.76 -3.77
C ASP A 34 -7.63 9.18 -2.30
N VAL A 35 -7.84 8.25 -1.35
CA VAL A 35 -7.65 8.51 0.08
C VAL A 35 -6.15 8.71 0.40
N GLU A 36 -5.26 7.96 -0.22
CA GLU A 36 -3.80 8.16 -0.12
C GLU A 36 -3.40 9.56 -0.60
N ALA A 37 -3.91 9.98 -1.77
CA ALA A 37 -3.66 11.32 -2.31
C ALA A 37 -4.20 12.44 -1.41
N LEU A 38 -5.37 12.25 -0.78
CA LEU A 38 -5.91 13.18 0.21
C LEU A 38 -4.98 13.32 1.43
N CYS A 39 -4.38 12.21 1.88
CA CYS A 39 -3.46 12.21 3.01
C CYS A 39 -2.10 12.80 2.66
N GLU A 40 -1.59 12.56 1.44
CA GLU A 40 -0.35 13.18 0.94
C GLU A 40 -0.48 14.71 0.88
N GLY A 41 -1.63 15.22 0.44
CA GLY A 41 -1.94 16.65 0.44
C GLY A 41 -1.91 17.31 1.82
N SER A 42 -2.01 16.52 2.90
CA SER A 42 -1.93 17.00 4.28
C SER A 42 -0.48 17.27 4.77
N GLY A 43 0.52 17.01 3.93
CA GLY A 43 1.94 17.30 4.17
C GLY A 43 2.74 16.13 4.75
N GLU A 44 4.05 16.11 4.45
CA GLU A 44 4.97 15.12 5.00
C GLU A 44 4.98 15.16 6.54
N GLY A 45 4.76 14.02 7.16
CA GLY A 45 4.88 13.85 8.62
C GLY A 45 3.57 13.79 9.39
N THR A 46 2.41 13.65 8.74
CA THR A 46 1.15 13.26 9.41
C THR A 46 1.19 11.83 9.95
N GLY A 47 2.23 11.06 9.59
CA GLY A 47 2.42 9.67 9.99
C GLY A 47 2.16 8.69 8.84
N GLU A 48 2.56 7.44 9.06
CA GLU A 48 2.36 6.37 8.10
C GLU A 48 0.88 6.01 8.00
N LEU A 49 0.38 5.87 6.77
CA LEU A 49 -0.93 5.32 6.49
C LEU A 49 -0.93 3.80 6.68
N GLN A 50 -1.83 3.33 7.52
CA GLN A 50 -2.02 1.91 7.79
C GLN A 50 -3.42 1.48 7.39
N TRP A 51 -3.51 0.34 6.71
CA TRP A 51 -4.75 -0.25 6.22
C TRP A 51 -4.98 -1.57 6.95
N MET A 52 -6.08 -1.66 7.68
CA MET A 52 -6.40 -2.85 8.49
C MET A 52 -7.76 -3.40 8.08
N PRO A 53 -7.92 -4.72 7.94
CA PRO A 53 -9.23 -5.31 7.71
C PRO A 53 -10.22 -4.85 8.78
N VAL A 54 -11.44 -4.49 8.38
CA VAL A 54 -12.48 -4.01 9.31
C VAL A 54 -13.80 -4.70 9.06
N HIS A 55 -14.53 -4.94 10.15
CA HIS A 55 -15.94 -5.32 10.10
C HIS A 55 -16.81 -4.08 10.28
N HIS A 56 -17.59 -3.73 9.25
CA HIS A 56 -18.50 -2.60 9.29
C HIS A 56 -19.86 -2.98 8.68
N PRO A 57 -21.02 -2.69 9.30
CA PRO A 57 -22.32 -3.18 8.85
C PRO A 57 -22.77 -2.64 7.48
N ALA A 58 -22.20 -1.52 7.05
CA ALA A 58 -22.48 -0.94 5.73
C ALA A 58 -21.52 -1.43 4.64
N LEU A 59 -20.39 -2.08 4.99
CA LEU A 59 -19.32 -2.43 4.07
C LEU A 59 -19.22 -3.93 3.84
N HIS A 60 -18.67 -4.30 2.69
CA HIS A 60 -18.42 -5.68 2.32
C HIS A 60 -17.36 -6.31 3.26
N PRO A 61 -17.63 -7.50 3.87
CA PRO A 61 -16.77 -8.07 4.92
C PRO A 61 -15.34 -8.44 4.47
N GLY A 62 -15.12 -8.65 3.17
CA GLY A 62 -13.81 -8.99 2.61
C GLY A 62 -13.19 -7.90 1.73
N ARG A 63 -13.87 -6.73 1.58
CA ARG A 63 -13.41 -5.63 0.71
C ARG A 63 -13.60 -4.29 1.40
N SER A 64 -13.13 -4.23 2.65
CA SER A 64 -13.19 -3.03 3.48
C SER A 64 -11.99 -2.94 4.40
N ALA A 65 -11.59 -1.74 4.72
CA ALA A 65 -10.49 -1.46 5.61
C ALA A 65 -10.78 -0.26 6.53
N GLU A 66 -10.27 -0.33 7.74
CA GLU A 66 -10.02 0.81 8.59
C GLU A 66 -8.72 1.48 8.14
N VAL A 67 -8.73 2.79 8.04
CA VAL A 67 -7.57 3.60 7.71
C VAL A 67 -7.08 4.29 8.96
N ARG A 68 -5.79 4.20 9.23
CA ARG A 68 -5.11 4.92 10.31
C ARG A 68 -4.03 5.81 9.76
N LEU A 69 -3.89 6.99 10.35
CA LEU A 69 -2.87 7.97 10.02
C LEU A 69 -2.05 8.27 11.27
N GLY A 70 -0.77 7.94 11.26
CA GLY A 70 0.10 8.14 12.44
C GLY A 70 -0.36 7.35 13.68
N GLY A 71 -1.01 6.19 13.48
CA GLY A 71 -1.57 5.37 14.56
C GLY A 71 -2.98 5.77 15.02
N GLU A 72 -3.48 6.96 14.66
CA GLU A 72 -4.84 7.39 14.96
C GLU A 72 -5.83 6.90 13.89
N ARG A 73 -7.06 6.58 14.32
CA ARG A 73 -8.10 6.13 13.39
C ARG A 73 -8.58 7.29 12.54
N LEU A 74 -8.22 7.27 11.25
CA LEU A 74 -8.67 8.25 10.27
C LEU A 74 -10.11 7.98 9.80
N GLY A 75 -10.44 6.71 9.50
CA GLY A 75 -11.77 6.38 9.02
C GLY A 75 -11.89 4.97 8.46
N VAL A 76 -12.83 4.81 7.52
CA VAL A 76 -13.10 3.53 6.86
C VAL A 76 -13.28 3.72 5.36
N VAL A 77 -12.88 2.70 4.61
CA VAL A 77 -13.06 2.61 3.15
C VAL A 77 -13.55 1.22 2.80
N GLY A 78 -14.45 1.07 1.84
CA GLY A 78 -14.84 -0.25 1.37
C GLY A 78 -15.96 -0.25 0.34
N GLU A 79 -16.16 -1.39 -0.29
CA GLU A 79 -17.34 -1.63 -1.11
C GLU A 79 -18.59 -1.68 -0.23
N LEU A 80 -19.70 -1.20 -0.76
CA LEU A 80 -20.99 -1.29 -0.08
C LEU A 80 -21.39 -2.76 0.13
N HIS A 81 -21.91 -3.07 1.32
CA HIS A 81 -22.32 -4.45 1.65
C HIS A 81 -23.36 -4.97 0.67
N PRO A 82 -23.30 -6.24 0.20
CA PRO A 82 -24.22 -6.81 -0.79
C PRO A 82 -25.70 -6.66 -0.43
N GLN A 83 -26.06 -6.71 0.85
CA GLN A 83 -27.45 -6.49 1.29
C GLN A 83 -27.99 -5.10 0.92
N TRP A 84 -27.16 -4.07 0.97
CA TRP A 84 -27.55 -2.71 0.59
C TRP A 84 -27.57 -2.54 -0.91
N VAL A 85 -26.62 -3.16 -1.64
CA VAL A 85 -26.63 -3.21 -3.11
C VAL A 85 -27.97 -3.78 -3.60
N GLN A 86 -28.39 -4.91 -3.01
CA GLN A 86 -29.67 -5.54 -3.34
C GLN A 86 -30.87 -4.67 -2.94
N ARG A 87 -30.87 -4.12 -1.72
CA ARG A 87 -31.97 -3.30 -1.19
C ARG A 87 -32.22 -2.04 -2.02
N TYR A 88 -31.15 -1.42 -2.52
CA TYR A 88 -31.22 -0.21 -3.33
C TYR A 88 -31.26 -0.48 -4.84
N HIS A 89 -31.34 -1.75 -5.25
CA HIS A 89 -31.35 -2.17 -6.66
C HIS A 89 -30.20 -1.61 -7.48
N LEU A 90 -29.00 -1.54 -6.88
CA LEU A 90 -27.80 -1.07 -7.56
C LEU A 90 -27.28 -2.17 -8.49
N GLN A 91 -26.80 -1.80 -9.67
CA GLN A 91 -26.19 -2.76 -10.61
C GLN A 91 -24.87 -3.32 -10.10
N PHE A 92 -24.12 -2.49 -9.36
CA PHE A 92 -22.82 -2.85 -8.79
C PHE A 92 -22.69 -2.25 -7.39
N ALA A 93 -21.71 -2.73 -6.63
CA ALA A 93 -21.36 -2.13 -5.37
C ALA A 93 -20.57 -0.83 -5.60
N PRO A 94 -21.03 0.33 -5.08
CA PRO A 94 -20.16 1.50 -4.99
C PRO A 94 -19.05 1.26 -3.96
N VAL A 95 -17.94 1.95 -4.13
CA VAL A 95 -16.90 2.06 -3.11
C VAL A 95 -17.08 3.38 -2.38
N ILE A 96 -17.12 3.33 -1.06
CA ILE A 96 -17.39 4.49 -0.21
C ILE A 96 -16.30 4.67 0.84
N PHE A 97 -16.08 5.90 1.27
CA PHE A 97 -15.22 6.20 2.41
C PHE A 97 -15.85 7.25 3.33
N GLU A 98 -15.46 7.21 4.60
CA GLU A 98 -15.74 8.25 5.59
C GLU A 98 -14.49 8.45 6.44
N LEU A 99 -13.97 9.69 6.48
CA LEU A 99 -12.72 10.06 7.14
C LEU A 99 -12.94 11.20 8.15
N ASP A 100 -12.10 11.27 9.18
CA ASP A 100 -12.04 12.39 10.10
C ASP A 100 -11.33 13.58 9.44
N ALA A 101 -12.10 14.62 9.12
CA ALA A 101 -11.55 15.80 8.46
C ALA A 101 -10.59 16.59 9.37
N GLY A 102 -10.69 16.46 10.69
CA GLY A 102 -9.78 17.11 11.62
C GLY A 102 -8.35 16.56 11.52
N LEU A 103 -8.20 15.26 11.30
CA LEU A 103 -6.90 14.64 11.12
C LEU A 103 -6.27 15.01 9.76
N LEU A 104 -7.09 15.18 8.71
CA LEU A 104 -6.62 15.60 7.40
C LEU A 104 -6.18 17.07 7.37
N GLN A 105 -6.70 17.91 8.27
CA GLN A 105 -6.34 19.33 8.37
C GLN A 105 -5.04 19.59 9.14
N ALA A 106 -4.49 18.58 9.79
CA ALA A 106 -3.24 18.69 10.56
C ALA A 106 -2.04 18.80 9.60
N GLN A 107 -1.90 19.94 8.92
CA GLN A 107 -0.80 20.19 7.99
C GLN A 107 0.53 20.36 8.75
N LYS A 108 1.57 19.69 8.28
CA LYS A 108 2.96 19.99 8.63
C LYS A 108 3.62 20.71 7.47
N LEU A 109 4.44 21.71 7.79
CA LEU A 109 5.22 22.40 6.76
C LEU A 109 6.23 21.42 6.15
N PRO A 110 6.36 21.35 4.82
CA PRO A 110 7.35 20.51 4.18
C PRO A 110 8.76 20.94 4.61
N VAL A 111 9.58 19.96 4.95
CA VAL A 111 10.98 20.17 5.32
C VAL A 111 11.83 20.04 4.05
N PHE A 112 12.66 21.07 3.80
CA PHE A 112 13.59 21.00 2.67
C PHE A 112 14.55 19.82 2.83
N ALA A 113 14.61 18.95 1.81
CA ALA A 113 15.61 17.93 1.68
C ALA A 113 16.46 18.19 0.41
N PRO A 114 17.79 18.13 0.49
CA PRO A 114 18.64 18.30 -0.69
C PRO A 114 18.42 17.17 -1.67
N ILE A 115 18.31 17.51 -2.94
CA ILE A 115 18.15 16.52 -4.01
C ILE A 115 19.45 15.70 -4.13
N ASN A 116 19.34 14.39 -4.00
CA ASN A 116 20.47 13.51 -4.25
C ASN A 116 20.74 13.46 -5.78
N ARG A 117 21.96 13.79 -6.19
CA ARG A 117 22.39 13.83 -7.60
C ARG A 117 23.01 12.51 -8.09
N VAL A 118 23.26 11.57 -7.17
CA VAL A 118 23.79 10.26 -7.55
C VAL A 118 22.66 9.42 -8.14
N PRO A 119 22.88 8.74 -9.29
CA PRO A 119 21.88 7.88 -9.87
C PRO A 119 21.44 6.76 -8.93
N ALA A 120 20.14 6.51 -8.87
CA ALA A 120 19.61 5.35 -8.16
C ALA A 120 19.77 4.07 -8.99
N VAL A 121 19.98 2.95 -8.31
CA VAL A 121 20.02 1.61 -8.89
C VAL A 121 18.71 0.91 -8.59
N GLN A 122 18.12 0.23 -9.56
CA GLN A 122 16.92 -0.57 -9.36
C GLN A 122 17.23 -2.06 -9.37
N ARG A 123 16.56 -2.81 -8.51
CA ARG A 123 16.59 -4.28 -8.45
C ARG A 123 15.19 -4.82 -8.22
N ASP A 124 14.85 -5.87 -8.94
CA ASP A 124 13.58 -6.57 -8.78
C ASP A 124 13.83 -7.89 -8.07
N LEU A 125 13.05 -8.17 -7.03
CA LEU A 125 13.09 -9.41 -6.25
C LEU A 125 11.70 -10.02 -6.21
N ALA A 126 11.58 -11.28 -6.59
CA ALA A 126 10.33 -12.03 -6.51
C ALA A 126 10.40 -13.05 -5.38
N PHE A 127 9.38 -13.09 -4.55
CA PHE A 127 9.30 -13.99 -3.40
C PHE A 127 8.10 -14.92 -3.51
N GLN A 128 8.30 -16.17 -3.17
CA GLN A 128 7.22 -17.07 -2.81
C GLN A 128 6.92 -16.87 -1.33
N VAL A 129 5.69 -16.45 -1.04
CA VAL A 129 5.26 -16.03 0.30
C VAL A 129 4.11 -16.92 0.75
N PRO A 130 4.08 -17.43 2.00
CA PRO A 130 2.94 -18.17 2.52
C PRO A 130 1.63 -17.37 2.38
N SER A 131 0.52 -18.00 2.00
CA SER A 131 -0.75 -17.33 1.70
C SER A 131 -1.28 -16.50 2.86
N GLY A 132 -1.04 -16.92 4.10
CA GLY A 132 -1.44 -16.21 5.32
C GLY A 132 -0.64 -14.95 5.64
N VAL A 133 0.52 -14.74 4.99
CA VAL A 133 1.34 -13.54 5.20
C VAL A 133 0.75 -12.39 4.40
N SER A 134 0.42 -11.29 5.07
CA SER A 134 -0.12 -10.08 4.44
C SER A 134 0.99 -9.21 3.83
N TYR A 135 0.62 -8.31 2.91
CA TYR A 135 1.54 -7.29 2.41
C TYR A 135 2.09 -6.39 3.54
N ALA A 136 1.25 -6.05 4.53
CA ALA A 136 1.66 -5.24 5.67
C ALA A 136 2.77 -5.91 6.50
N GLN A 137 2.72 -7.23 6.68
CA GLN A 137 3.81 -7.97 7.36
C GLN A 137 5.10 -7.95 6.55
N MET A 138 5.02 -8.10 5.22
CA MET A 138 6.19 -7.95 4.34
C MET A 138 6.77 -6.53 4.42
N GLN A 139 5.92 -5.51 4.36
CA GLN A 139 6.34 -4.11 4.47
C GLN A 139 7.00 -3.81 5.83
N GLN A 140 6.44 -4.33 6.92
CA GLN A 140 7.02 -4.17 8.24
C GLN A 140 8.41 -4.82 8.35
N ALA A 141 8.58 -6.01 7.79
CA ALA A 141 9.89 -6.68 7.75
C ALA A 141 10.92 -5.90 6.91
N VAL A 142 10.49 -5.32 5.78
CA VAL A 142 11.33 -4.42 4.96
C VAL A 142 11.76 -3.19 5.78
N GLN A 143 10.84 -2.53 6.46
CA GLN A 143 11.17 -1.37 7.30
C GLN A 143 12.13 -1.74 8.44
N THR A 144 11.91 -2.89 9.07
CA THR A 144 12.81 -3.43 10.09
C THR A 144 14.22 -3.64 9.55
N ALA A 145 14.36 -4.22 8.34
CA ALA A 145 15.63 -4.40 7.68
C ALA A 145 16.34 -3.06 7.42
N ILE A 146 15.63 -2.08 6.86
CA ILE A 146 16.18 -0.76 6.54
C ILE A 146 16.67 -0.04 7.80
N GLN A 147 15.94 -0.16 8.92
CA GLN A 147 16.26 0.51 10.18
C GLN A 147 17.39 -0.16 10.96
N ASN A 148 17.44 -1.49 10.96
CA ASN A 148 18.30 -2.24 11.87
C ASN A 148 19.54 -2.87 11.20
N ILE A 149 19.52 -3.02 9.87
CA ILE A 149 20.63 -3.64 9.14
C ILE A 149 21.39 -2.55 8.35
N PRO A 150 22.62 -2.19 8.75
CA PRO A 150 23.33 -1.04 8.17
C PRO A 150 23.48 -1.09 6.66
N VAL A 151 23.71 -2.28 6.06
CA VAL A 151 23.84 -2.41 4.60
C VAL A 151 22.53 -2.16 3.86
N CYS A 152 21.36 -2.34 4.52
CA CYS A 152 20.04 -2.03 3.96
C CYS A 152 19.73 -0.53 3.96
N GLY A 153 20.49 0.30 4.65
CA GLY A 153 20.29 1.75 4.73
C GLY A 153 20.42 2.50 3.40
N ILE A 154 20.92 1.84 2.33
CA ILE A 154 20.92 2.36 0.96
C ILE A 154 19.61 2.13 0.22
N ILE A 155 18.70 1.31 0.75
CA ILE A 155 17.37 1.06 0.16
C ILE A 155 16.49 2.27 0.50
N ARG A 156 16.02 2.98 -0.53
CA ARG A 156 15.19 4.20 -0.39
C ARG A 156 13.72 3.92 -0.55
N GLU A 157 13.38 3.00 -1.45
CA GLU A 157 12.01 2.63 -1.73
C GLU A 157 11.91 1.13 -2.02
N VAL A 158 10.85 0.51 -1.55
CA VAL A 158 10.48 -0.87 -1.89
C VAL A 158 9.01 -0.87 -2.30
N ARG A 159 8.75 -1.18 -3.55
CA ARG A 159 7.41 -1.13 -4.15
C ARG A 159 6.98 -2.52 -4.61
N LEU A 160 5.83 -2.99 -4.15
CA LEU A 160 5.16 -4.16 -4.72
C LEU A 160 4.63 -3.78 -6.11
N PHE A 161 5.02 -4.51 -7.14
CA PHE A 161 4.56 -4.26 -8.51
C PHE A 161 3.82 -5.44 -9.13
N ASP A 162 3.95 -6.64 -8.55
CA ASP A 162 3.19 -7.82 -9.00
C ASP A 162 2.81 -8.73 -7.84
N LEU A 163 1.58 -9.24 -7.91
CA LEU A 163 1.02 -10.20 -6.97
C LEU A 163 0.32 -11.30 -7.77
N PHE A 164 0.86 -12.52 -7.70
CA PHE A 164 0.30 -13.65 -8.41
C PHE A 164 0.03 -14.82 -7.47
N THR A 165 -1.16 -15.35 -7.54
CA THR A 165 -1.55 -16.61 -6.87
C THR A 165 -1.81 -17.66 -7.94
N PRO A 166 -1.03 -18.75 -7.99
CA PRO A 166 -1.26 -19.81 -8.97
C PRO A 166 -2.67 -20.41 -8.81
N PRO A 167 -3.37 -20.67 -9.92
CA PRO A 167 -4.67 -21.32 -9.86
C PRO A 167 -4.59 -22.66 -9.12
N GLY A 168 -5.42 -22.82 -8.08
CA GLY A 168 -5.45 -24.03 -7.25
C GLY A 168 -4.41 -24.08 -6.11
N ASP A 169 -3.45 -23.18 -6.03
CA ASP A 169 -2.56 -23.06 -4.87
C ASP A 169 -3.20 -22.16 -3.81
N THR A 170 -3.53 -22.78 -2.67
CA THR A 170 -4.05 -22.06 -1.49
C THR A 170 -2.98 -21.83 -0.43
N THR A 171 -1.77 -22.35 -0.64
CA THR A 171 -0.71 -22.38 0.38
C THR A 171 0.28 -21.23 0.23
N SER A 172 0.50 -20.76 -0.99
CA SER A 172 1.46 -19.73 -1.28
C SER A 172 0.99 -18.74 -2.37
N LYS A 173 1.66 -17.59 -2.41
CA LYS A 173 1.50 -16.55 -3.44
C LYS A 173 2.84 -15.99 -3.80
N SER A 174 2.98 -15.45 -5.01
CA SER A 174 4.17 -14.75 -5.47
C SER A 174 4.00 -13.25 -5.28
N MET A 175 4.96 -12.61 -4.63
CA MET A 175 5.04 -11.15 -4.50
C MET A 175 6.33 -10.67 -5.14
N ALA A 176 6.24 -9.73 -6.10
CA ALA A 176 7.40 -9.15 -6.74
C ALA A 176 7.57 -7.68 -6.33
N PHE A 177 8.76 -7.39 -5.82
CA PHE A 177 9.12 -6.07 -5.29
C PHE A 177 10.20 -5.43 -6.14
N ARG A 178 10.03 -4.15 -6.43
CA ARG A 178 11.06 -3.29 -7.00
C ARG A 178 11.71 -2.49 -5.89
N LEU A 179 13.02 -2.61 -5.79
CA LEU A 179 13.85 -1.85 -4.87
C LEU A 179 14.50 -0.69 -5.61
N GLN A 180 14.48 0.48 -5.02
CA GLN A 180 15.29 1.61 -5.42
C GLN A 180 16.38 1.85 -4.38
N LEU A 181 17.64 1.69 -4.79
CA LEU A 181 18.82 1.82 -3.94
C LEU A 181 19.59 3.09 -4.34
N GLN A 182 19.95 3.89 -3.36
CA GLN A 182 20.69 5.14 -3.59
C GLN A 182 21.48 5.53 -2.34
N ASP A 183 22.71 6.02 -2.56
CA ASP A 183 23.57 6.55 -1.52
C ASP A 183 24.12 7.93 -1.92
N GLN A 184 24.92 8.57 -1.08
CA GLN A 184 25.62 9.82 -1.39
C GLN A 184 26.78 9.61 -2.39
N GLN A 185 27.22 8.37 -2.57
CA GLN A 185 28.25 7.95 -3.53
C GLN A 185 27.69 6.92 -4.49
N THR A 186 28.30 6.81 -5.67
CA THR A 186 27.94 5.78 -6.65
C THR A 186 28.02 4.40 -6.03
N LEU A 187 26.95 3.64 -6.15
CA LEU A 187 26.87 2.28 -5.63
C LEU A 187 27.68 1.32 -6.51
N THR A 188 28.43 0.42 -5.87
CA THR A 188 29.02 -0.73 -6.56
C THR A 188 28.07 -1.92 -6.53
N ASP A 189 28.24 -2.86 -7.46
CA ASP A 189 27.38 -4.06 -7.51
C ASP A 189 27.48 -4.88 -6.21
N GLU A 190 28.67 -4.97 -5.61
CA GLU A 190 28.86 -5.70 -4.35
C GLU A 190 28.04 -5.10 -3.20
N ARG A 191 27.96 -3.76 -3.13
CA ARG A 191 27.13 -3.08 -2.10
C ARG A 191 25.64 -3.30 -2.33
N VAL A 192 25.21 -3.26 -3.59
CA VAL A 192 23.82 -3.53 -3.98
C VAL A 192 23.44 -4.96 -3.65
N ASP A 193 24.29 -5.93 -4.02
CA ASP A 193 24.04 -7.35 -3.77
C ASP A 193 24.03 -7.67 -2.27
N ALA A 194 24.94 -7.08 -1.49
CA ALA A 194 24.96 -7.24 -0.04
C ALA A 194 23.65 -6.73 0.62
N ALA A 195 23.13 -5.58 0.17
CA ALA A 195 21.87 -5.05 0.68
C ALA A 195 20.67 -5.94 0.28
N CYS A 196 20.64 -6.42 -0.96
CA CYS A 196 19.60 -7.34 -1.42
C CYS A 196 19.62 -8.67 -0.64
N GLN A 197 20.81 -9.26 -0.43
CA GLN A 197 20.96 -10.51 0.32
C GLN A 197 20.53 -10.34 1.78
N ALA A 198 20.90 -9.24 2.42
CA ALA A 198 20.52 -8.96 3.80
C ALA A 198 19.00 -8.78 3.92
N LEU A 199 18.36 -8.06 2.98
CA LEU A 199 16.91 -7.91 2.92
C LEU A 199 16.21 -9.27 2.73
N VAL A 200 16.70 -10.09 1.80
CA VAL A 200 16.15 -11.44 1.56
C VAL A 200 16.22 -12.30 2.81
N ALA A 201 17.33 -12.28 3.54
CA ALA A 201 17.51 -13.03 4.78
C ALA A 201 16.54 -12.59 5.87
N GLU A 202 16.32 -11.26 6.02
CA GLU A 202 15.36 -10.72 6.99
C GLU A 202 13.93 -11.10 6.63
N LEU A 203 13.52 -10.94 5.37
CA LEU A 203 12.20 -11.34 4.91
C LEU A 203 11.95 -12.84 5.12
N ALA A 204 12.93 -13.68 4.83
CA ALA A 204 12.84 -15.12 5.07
C ALA A 204 12.62 -15.43 6.56
N THR A 205 13.37 -14.75 7.45
CA THR A 205 13.27 -14.94 8.89
C THR A 205 11.95 -14.45 9.46
N ALA A 206 11.52 -13.26 9.07
CA ALA A 206 10.34 -12.60 9.63
C ALA A 206 9.02 -13.17 9.09
N THR A 207 8.98 -13.64 7.85
CA THR A 207 7.73 -14.00 7.16
C THR A 207 7.71 -15.41 6.56
N GLY A 208 8.85 -16.09 6.53
CA GLY A 208 8.99 -17.37 5.82
C GLY A 208 9.00 -17.23 4.29
N ALA A 209 9.16 -16.02 3.76
CA ALA A 209 9.24 -15.77 2.32
C ALA A 209 10.52 -16.38 1.74
N GLN A 210 10.43 -16.96 0.54
CA GLN A 210 11.57 -17.53 -0.17
C GLN A 210 11.79 -16.80 -1.49
N LEU A 211 13.03 -16.42 -1.76
CA LEU A 211 13.40 -15.80 -3.03
C LEU A 211 13.16 -16.79 -4.17
N ARG A 212 12.45 -16.36 -5.21
CA ARG A 212 12.36 -17.12 -6.46
C ARG A 212 13.59 -16.81 -7.32
N GLY A 213 14.29 -17.87 -7.70
CA GLY A 213 15.38 -17.81 -8.67
C GLY A 213 14.87 -17.57 -10.09
#